data_bfd6b97ae6dc21125c578f63922051f8
#
_entry.id   bfd6b97ae6dc21125c578f63922051f8
#
_cell.length_a   1.000
_cell.length_b   1.000
_cell.length_c   1.000
_cell.angle_alpha   90.00
_cell.angle_beta   90.00
_cell.angle_gamma   90.00
#
_symmetry.space_group_name_H-M   'P 1'
#
loop_
_entity.id
_entity.type
_entity.pdbx_description
1 polymer ?
#
loop_
_entity_poly.entity_id
_entity_poly.type
_entity_poly.pdbx_seq_one_letter_code
_entity_poly.pdbx_strand_id
1 'polypeptide(L)'
;MSKKIDRTGEEKLNNFGSKMIISRYNGALDIDIYFPEYDWTSENKKYQHFKNGKINCPYEPRVYGKGYLGEGIYKKSKNGKLNKYYISWCNMLKRCYDPKLQEKEPSYKGCEVEKEFLNFQIFSEWFYKNYYEVPGERMELDKDILCKGNKIYSRDKCIFVPQRINSLFVKRSNDRGKDPIGMSQNSEGNYRVRCRDGYGKRNYLGIYSSKEDAFRVYKEHKERIIKEVIDSYEGKIPEPHYSRLREAMYNYKVEMND
;
A
#
# COMPACT_ATOMS: atom_id res chain seq x y z
N MET A 1 -55.11 25.15 -2.10
CA MET A 1 -53.84 24.71 -2.77
C MET A 1 -52.75 24.68 -1.73
N SER A 2 -52.11 23.55 -1.43
CA SER A 2 -50.98 23.51 -0.49
C SER A 2 -49.80 24.28 -1.09
N LYS A 3 -49.19 25.16 -0.29
CA LYS A 3 -48.03 25.97 -0.68
C LYS A 3 -46.91 25.00 -1.09
N LYS A 4 -46.42 25.13 -2.34
CA LYS A 4 -45.28 24.33 -2.81
C LYS A 4 -44.07 24.67 -1.94
N ILE A 5 -43.59 23.73 -1.16
CA ILE A 5 -42.39 23.92 -0.28
C ILE A 5 -41.19 23.91 -1.19
N ASP A 6 -40.41 24.98 -1.20
CA ASP A 6 -39.07 25.04 -1.77
C ASP A 6 -38.04 24.93 -0.63
N ARG A 7 -37.04 24.06 -0.78
CA ARG A 7 -35.98 23.81 0.19
C ARG A 7 -34.59 24.12 -0.36
N THR A 8 -34.51 24.83 -1.49
CA THR A 8 -33.24 25.29 -2.04
C THR A 8 -32.51 26.13 -0.99
N GLY A 9 -31.23 25.87 -0.80
CA GLY A 9 -30.37 26.50 0.21
C GLY A 9 -30.40 25.83 1.59
N GLU A 10 -31.26 24.79 1.81
CA GLU A 10 -31.20 24.03 3.08
C GLU A 10 -29.85 23.32 3.22
N GLU A 11 -29.22 23.46 4.40
CA GLU A 11 -27.89 22.94 4.70
C GLU A 11 -27.91 21.83 5.75
N LYS A 12 -27.04 20.85 5.62
CA LYS A 12 -26.84 19.78 6.58
C LYS A 12 -25.48 19.12 6.40
N LEU A 13 -24.91 18.57 7.47
CA LEU A 13 -23.77 17.66 7.37
C LEU A 13 -24.23 16.26 6.97
N ASN A 14 -23.46 15.59 6.12
CA ASN A 14 -23.64 14.17 5.87
C ASN A 14 -23.09 13.34 7.02
N ASN A 15 -23.25 12.01 6.97
CA ASN A 15 -22.79 11.10 8.01
C ASN A 15 -21.27 11.02 8.16
N PHE A 16 -20.49 11.67 7.29
CA PHE A 16 -19.04 11.75 7.32
C PHE A 16 -18.51 13.14 7.69
N GLY A 17 -19.43 14.10 7.92
CA GLY A 17 -19.09 15.45 8.37
C GLY A 17 -18.96 16.47 7.24
N SER A 18 -19.14 16.10 5.98
CA SER A 18 -19.11 17.05 4.86
C SER A 18 -20.42 17.84 4.75
N LYS A 19 -20.30 19.14 4.45
CA LYS A 19 -21.45 20.04 4.29
C LYS A 19 -22.19 19.72 2.99
N MET A 20 -23.50 19.56 3.08
CA MET A 20 -24.46 19.39 1.98
C MET A 20 -25.34 20.63 1.87
N ILE A 21 -25.53 21.16 0.68
CA ILE A 21 -26.44 22.26 0.38
C ILE A 21 -27.39 21.80 -0.73
N ILE A 22 -28.69 21.95 -0.54
CA ILE A 22 -29.64 21.72 -1.62
C ILE A 22 -29.48 22.83 -2.64
N SER A 23 -28.86 22.53 -3.79
CA SER A 23 -28.66 23.48 -4.88
C SER A 23 -29.86 23.60 -5.82
N ARG A 24 -30.69 22.54 -5.91
CA ARG A 24 -31.95 22.52 -6.67
C ARG A 24 -32.97 21.66 -5.97
N TYR A 25 -34.24 22.14 -5.90
CA TYR A 25 -35.33 21.40 -5.28
C TYR A 25 -36.57 21.35 -6.23
N ASN A 26 -36.76 20.21 -6.88
CA ASN A 26 -37.95 19.96 -7.71
C ASN A 26 -39.09 19.21 -6.96
N GLY A 27 -38.81 18.78 -5.74
CA GLY A 27 -39.68 18.00 -4.88
C GLY A 27 -38.92 16.96 -4.06
N ALA A 28 -39.64 16.23 -3.20
CA ALA A 28 -39.00 15.32 -2.26
C ALA A 28 -38.24 14.13 -2.92
N LEU A 29 -38.51 13.83 -4.18
CA LEU A 29 -37.88 12.73 -4.90
C LEU A 29 -36.77 13.18 -5.88
N ASP A 30 -36.64 14.50 -6.10
CA ASP A 30 -35.70 15.05 -7.07
C ASP A 30 -35.10 16.35 -6.54
N ILE A 31 -33.91 16.22 -5.94
CA ILE A 31 -33.09 17.31 -5.44
C ILE A 31 -31.65 17.13 -5.90
N ASP A 32 -30.89 18.23 -6.06
CA ASP A 32 -29.45 18.21 -6.27
C ASP A 32 -28.75 18.75 -5.02
N ILE A 33 -27.63 18.12 -4.68
CA ILE A 33 -26.85 18.42 -3.49
C ILE A 33 -25.47 18.88 -3.88
N TYR A 34 -25.13 20.10 -3.51
CA TYR A 34 -23.79 20.67 -3.67
C TYR A 34 -22.96 20.44 -2.42
N PHE A 35 -21.71 20.03 -2.61
CA PHE A 35 -20.68 19.84 -1.58
C PHE A 35 -19.61 20.91 -1.77
N PRO A 36 -19.66 22.03 -1.01
CA PRO A 36 -18.78 23.19 -1.25
C PRO A 36 -17.30 22.89 -1.01
N GLU A 37 -16.97 21.99 -0.08
CA GLU A 37 -15.60 21.60 0.23
C GLU A 37 -14.88 20.91 -0.95
N TYR A 38 -15.64 20.34 -1.89
CA TYR A 38 -15.13 19.57 -3.02
C TYR A 38 -15.53 20.14 -4.38
N ASP A 39 -16.26 21.26 -4.39
CA ASP A 39 -16.86 21.86 -5.60
C ASP A 39 -17.53 20.80 -6.48
N TRP A 40 -18.42 20.00 -5.84
CA TRP A 40 -19.05 18.86 -6.50
C TRP A 40 -20.55 18.77 -6.21
N THR A 41 -21.34 18.39 -7.23
CA THR A 41 -22.80 18.27 -7.13
C THR A 41 -23.25 16.82 -7.33
N SER A 42 -24.11 16.34 -6.45
CA SER A 42 -24.80 15.05 -6.53
C SER A 42 -26.22 15.25 -6.99
N GLU A 43 -26.51 14.91 -8.22
CA GLU A 43 -27.82 15.15 -8.86
C GLU A 43 -28.84 14.04 -8.56
N ASN A 44 -30.14 14.40 -8.74
CA ASN A 44 -31.29 13.48 -8.70
C ASN A 44 -31.36 12.64 -7.41
N LYS A 45 -31.23 13.28 -6.26
CA LYS A 45 -31.29 12.63 -4.95
C LYS A 45 -32.69 12.78 -4.32
N LYS A 46 -32.99 11.89 -3.38
CA LYS A 46 -34.21 11.98 -2.58
C LYS A 46 -33.94 12.84 -1.34
N TYR A 47 -34.86 13.76 -1.04
CA TYR A 47 -34.77 14.60 0.16
C TYR A 47 -34.62 13.77 1.45
N GLN A 48 -35.26 12.59 1.53
CA GLN A 48 -35.10 11.69 2.66
C GLN A 48 -33.63 11.26 2.87
N HIS A 49 -32.86 11.07 1.79
CA HIS A 49 -31.42 10.74 1.91
C HIS A 49 -30.61 11.93 2.42
N PHE A 50 -30.94 13.15 1.97
CA PHE A 50 -30.36 14.39 2.49
C PHE A 50 -30.67 14.52 3.99
N LYS A 51 -31.94 14.41 4.38
CA LYS A 51 -32.38 14.50 5.76
C LYS A 51 -31.67 13.49 6.68
N ASN A 52 -31.35 12.31 6.17
CA ASN A 52 -30.65 11.26 6.92
C ASN A 52 -29.12 11.32 6.80
N GLY A 53 -28.55 12.31 6.10
CA GLY A 53 -27.09 12.44 5.91
C GLY A 53 -26.48 11.34 5.04
N LYS A 54 -27.28 10.65 4.21
CA LYS A 54 -26.85 9.46 3.45
C LYS A 54 -26.33 9.77 2.05
N ILE A 55 -26.22 11.04 1.66
CA ILE A 55 -25.64 11.44 0.38
C ILE A 55 -24.16 11.69 0.58
N ASN A 56 -23.36 11.13 -0.29
CA ASN A 56 -21.91 11.09 -0.15
C ASN A 56 -21.23 11.74 -1.35
N CYS A 57 -20.16 12.48 -1.10
CA CYS A 57 -19.26 12.95 -2.15
C CYS A 57 -18.19 11.88 -2.44
N PRO A 58 -17.89 11.56 -3.70
CA PRO A 58 -16.82 10.63 -4.05
C PRO A 58 -15.43 11.13 -3.67
N TYR A 59 -15.26 12.43 -3.45
CA TYR A 59 -13.99 13.06 -3.08
C TYR A 59 -13.73 13.15 -1.57
N GLU A 60 -14.70 12.72 -0.75
CA GLU A 60 -14.51 12.65 0.72
C GLU A 60 -13.41 11.66 1.11
N PRO A 61 -12.44 12.04 1.97
CA PRO A 61 -11.32 11.20 2.39
C PRO A 61 -11.75 10.18 3.45
N ARG A 62 -12.44 9.12 3.04
CA ARG A 62 -13.07 8.13 3.93
C ARG A 62 -12.19 6.96 4.31
N VAL A 63 -11.18 6.64 3.49
CA VAL A 63 -10.33 5.46 3.73
C VAL A 63 -9.09 5.92 4.47
N TYR A 64 -9.01 5.54 5.74
CA TYR A 64 -7.96 5.96 6.69
C TYR A 64 -7.78 7.49 6.77
N GLY A 65 -8.88 8.25 6.59
CA GLY A 65 -8.88 9.72 6.66
C GLY A 65 -8.11 10.42 5.53
N LYS A 66 -7.70 9.69 4.49
CA LYS A 66 -6.89 10.23 3.38
C LYS A 66 -7.39 9.81 2.01
N GLY A 67 -7.68 8.52 1.83
CA GLY A 67 -8.09 7.99 0.54
C GLY A 67 -9.55 8.30 0.22
N TYR A 68 -9.83 8.63 -1.03
CA TYR A 68 -11.17 8.89 -1.56
C TYR A 68 -11.43 8.10 -2.85
N LEU A 69 -12.73 7.87 -3.15
CA LEU A 69 -13.08 6.99 -4.26
C LEU A 69 -12.91 7.62 -5.64
N GLY A 70 -13.11 8.93 -5.75
CA GLY A 70 -13.16 9.63 -7.04
C GLY A 70 -14.32 9.18 -7.92
N GLU A 71 -14.48 9.84 -9.07
CA GLU A 71 -15.42 9.47 -10.13
C GLU A 71 -14.67 8.67 -11.20
N GLY A 72 -15.32 7.60 -11.70
CA GLY A 72 -14.75 6.76 -12.74
C GLY A 72 -15.39 5.37 -12.82
N ILE A 73 -14.78 4.53 -13.64
CA ILE A 73 -15.33 3.23 -14.04
C ILE A 73 -15.02 2.10 -13.04
N TYR A 74 -13.98 2.28 -12.21
CA TYR A 74 -13.53 1.23 -11.29
C TYR A 74 -14.47 1.09 -10.10
N LYS A 75 -14.92 -0.13 -9.84
CA LYS A 75 -15.84 -0.45 -8.74
C LYS A 75 -15.07 -1.12 -7.60
N LYS A 76 -15.45 -0.83 -6.35
CA LYS A 76 -14.85 -1.48 -5.16
C LYS A 76 -15.01 -3.00 -5.17
N SER A 77 -16.15 -3.46 -5.67
CA SER A 77 -16.52 -4.88 -5.63
C SER A 77 -17.28 -5.28 -6.89
N LYS A 78 -17.25 -6.60 -7.17
CA LYS A 78 -18.05 -7.26 -8.20
C LYS A 78 -18.68 -8.52 -7.59
N ASN A 79 -19.98 -8.71 -7.76
CA ASN A 79 -20.74 -9.86 -7.23
C ASN A 79 -20.50 -10.09 -5.72
N GLY A 80 -20.52 -9.01 -4.92
CA GLY A 80 -20.34 -9.08 -3.47
C GLY A 80 -18.88 -9.29 -2.99
N LYS A 81 -17.93 -9.52 -3.90
CA LYS A 81 -16.50 -9.71 -3.57
C LYS A 81 -15.71 -8.45 -3.89
N LEU A 82 -14.84 -8.03 -2.97
CA LEU A 82 -13.93 -6.91 -3.19
C LEU A 82 -12.93 -7.22 -4.31
N ASN A 83 -12.68 -6.23 -5.15
CA ASN A 83 -11.72 -6.34 -6.24
C ASN A 83 -10.28 -6.25 -5.71
N LYS A 84 -9.34 -6.95 -6.34
CA LYS A 84 -7.91 -6.99 -5.95
C LYS A 84 -7.30 -5.59 -5.87
N TYR A 85 -7.59 -4.72 -6.83
CA TYR A 85 -7.09 -3.34 -6.84
C TYR A 85 -7.63 -2.51 -5.68
N TYR A 86 -8.90 -2.71 -5.26
CA TYR A 86 -9.44 -2.03 -4.08
C TYR A 86 -8.79 -2.52 -2.79
N ILE A 87 -8.59 -3.84 -2.67
CA ILE A 87 -7.89 -4.43 -1.51
C ILE A 87 -6.45 -3.91 -1.43
N SER A 88 -5.73 -3.88 -2.57
CA SER A 88 -4.35 -3.39 -2.63
C SER A 88 -4.27 -1.92 -2.23
N TRP A 89 -5.17 -1.08 -2.74
CA TRP A 89 -5.26 0.34 -2.40
C TRP A 89 -5.56 0.58 -0.90
N CYS A 90 -6.53 -0.14 -0.34
CA CYS A 90 -6.84 -0.05 1.09
C CYS A 90 -5.65 -0.49 1.96
N ASN A 91 -4.95 -1.56 1.57
CA ASN A 91 -3.78 -2.05 2.30
C ASN A 91 -2.61 -1.04 2.26
N MET A 92 -2.39 -0.38 1.13
CA MET A 92 -1.42 0.70 1.00
C MET A 92 -1.73 1.85 1.94
N LEU A 93 -2.98 2.35 1.94
CA LEU A 93 -3.43 3.41 2.84
C LEU A 93 -3.34 2.99 4.31
N LYS A 94 -3.72 1.75 4.62
CA LYS A 94 -3.62 1.18 5.96
C LYS A 94 -2.19 1.21 6.49
N ARG A 95 -1.22 0.82 5.68
CA ARG A 95 0.21 0.84 6.05
C ARG A 95 0.67 2.26 6.40
N CYS A 96 0.21 3.27 5.65
CA CYS A 96 0.63 4.66 5.84
C CYS A 96 -0.12 5.41 6.95
N TYR A 97 -1.39 5.06 7.22
CA TYR A 97 -2.27 5.93 7.99
C TYR A 97 -3.05 5.23 9.12
N ASP A 98 -2.84 3.92 9.36
CA ASP A 98 -3.43 3.23 10.51
C ASP A 98 -2.44 3.20 11.68
N PRO A 99 -2.67 3.99 12.78
CA PRO A 99 -1.77 4.03 13.91
C PRO A 99 -1.60 2.66 14.59
N LYS A 100 -2.68 1.86 14.67
CA LYS A 100 -2.63 0.53 15.30
C LYS A 100 -1.75 -0.46 14.51
N LEU A 101 -1.73 -0.34 13.18
CA LEU A 101 -0.81 -1.13 12.37
C LEU A 101 0.63 -0.64 12.56
N GLN A 102 0.86 0.68 12.60
CA GLN A 102 2.20 1.25 12.74
C GLN A 102 2.84 1.02 14.13
N GLU A 103 2.04 0.77 15.15
CA GLU A 103 2.52 0.30 16.45
C GLU A 103 3.07 -1.13 16.37
N LYS A 104 2.38 -2.01 15.64
CA LYS A 104 2.80 -3.41 15.43
C LYS A 104 3.92 -3.56 14.41
N GLU A 105 3.92 -2.71 13.40
CA GLU A 105 4.81 -2.72 12.25
C GLU A 105 5.51 -1.34 12.09
N PRO A 106 6.48 -1.01 12.95
CA PRO A 106 7.10 0.32 12.97
C PRO A 106 7.81 0.70 11.66
N SER A 107 8.12 -0.27 10.80
CA SER A 107 8.69 -0.04 9.47
C SER A 107 7.83 0.85 8.57
N TYR A 108 6.51 0.91 8.84
CA TYR A 108 5.58 1.78 8.11
C TYR A 108 5.47 3.20 8.70
N LYS A 109 6.09 3.49 9.85
CA LYS A 109 6.11 4.85 10.39
C LYS A 109 6.80 5.81 9.41
N GLY A 110 6.15 6.95 9.15
CA GLY A 110 6.61 7.95 8.19
C GLY A 110 6.47 7.52 6.71
N CYS A 111 5.73 6.44 6.43
CA CYS A 111 5.33 6.14 5.08
C CYS A 111 4.16 7.03 4.64
N GLU A 112 4.19 7.47 3.40
CA GLU A 112 3.20 8.34 2.78
C GLU A 112 2.74 7.77 1.45
N VAL A 113 1.60 8.27 0.98
CA VAL A 113 1.06 7.98 -0.34
C VAL A 113 1.05 9.27 -1.15
N GLU A 114 1.57 9.25 -2.37
CA GLU A 114 1.51 10.41 -3.25
C GLU A 114 0.06 10.84 -3.52
N LYS A 115 -0.15 12.15 -3.75
CA LYS A 115 -1.49 12.77 -3.87
C LYS A 115 -2.39 12.04 -4.87
N GLU A 116 -1.86 11.65 -6.00
CA GLU A 116 -2.61 10.97 -7.05
C GLU A 116 -3.12 9.59 -6.60
N PHE A 117 -2.33 8.82 -5.86
CA PHE A 117 -2.73 7.50 -5.35
C PHE A 117 -3.71 7.55 -4.18
N LEU A 118 -3.99 8.73 -3.62
CA LEU A 118 -5.12 8.90 -2.70
C LEU A 118 -6.47 8.74 -3.41
N ASN A 119 -6.53 8.99 -4.74
CA ASN A 119 -7.67 8.74 -5.59
C ASN A 119 -7.71 7.26 -6.02
N PHE A 120 -8.76 6.56 -5.63
CA PHE A 120 -8.95 5.15 -5.97
C PHE A 120 -9.03 4.89 -7.48
N GLN A 121 -9.64 5.79 -8.27
CA GLN A 121 -9.72 5.60 -9.73
C GLN A 121 -8.33 5.63 -10.36
N ILE A 122 -7.48 6.61 -9.97
CA ILE A 122 -6.12 6.76 -10.50
C ILE A 122 -5.25 5.57 -10.08
N PHE A 123 -5.32 5.15 -8.81
CA PHE A 123 -4.61 3.95 -8.36
C PHE A 123 -5.08 2.70 -9.12
N SER A 124 -6.39 2.55 -9.35
CA SER A 124 -6.93 1.40 -10.06
C SER A 124 -6.50 1.35 -11.52
N GLU A 125 -6.41 2.48 -12.20
CA GLU A 125 -5.87 2.56 -13.56
C GLU A 125 -4.40 2.14 -13.59
N TRP A 126 -3.60 2.67 -12.64
CA TRP A 126 -2.20 2.27 -12.49
C TRP A 126 -2.07 0.78 -12.18
N PHE A 127 -2.92 0.26 -11.29
CA PHE A 127 -2.95 -1.17 -10.96
C PHE A 127 -3.13 -2.03 -12.21
N TYR A 128 -4.11 -1.73 -13.05
CA TYR A 128 -4.36 -2.51 -14.27
C TYR A 128 -3.20 -2.50 -15.26
N LYS A 129 -2.42 -1.43 -15.30
CA LYS A 129 -1.24 -1.30 -16.18
C LYS A 129 -0.01 -2.02 -15.63
N ASN A 130 0.06 -2.23 -14.31
CA ASN A 130 1.29 -2.68 -13.64
C ASN A 130 1.14 -4.02 -12.89
N TYR A 131 -0.10 -4.49 -12.68
CA TYR A 131 -0.33 -5.74 -11.98
C TYR A 131 -0.22 -6.93 -12.92
N TYR A 132 0.51 -7.94 -12.48
CA TYR A 132 0.62 -9.24 -13.12
C TYR A 132 0.52 -10.34 -12.06
N GLU A 133 0.39 -11.59 -12.51
CA GLU A 133 0.36 -12.75 -11.62
C GLU A 133 1.46 -13.74 -12.00
N VAL A 134 2.12 -14.27 -11.01
CA VAL A 134 3.02 -15.42 -11.16
C VAL A 134 2.25 -16.64 -10.62
N PRO A 135 2.05 -17.71 -11.42
CA PRO A 135 1.27 -18.87 -11.02
C PRO A 135 1.74 -19.46 -9.69
N GLY A 136 0.80 -19.68 -8.77
CA GLY A 136 1.08 -20.25 -7.45
C GLY A 136 1.68 -19.28 -6.43
N GLU A 137 1.89 -18.00 -6.79
CA GLU A 137 2.47 -17.03 -5.88
C GLU A 137 1.50 -15.90 -5.53
N ARG A 138 1.59 -15.43 -4.29
CA ARG A 138 0.89 -14.23 -3.84
C ARG A 138 1.70 -13.01 -4.25
N MET A 139 1.02 -12.03 -4.84
CA MET A 139 1.63 -10.76 -5.25
C MET A 139 1.47 -9.71 -4.16
N GLU A 140 2.54 -8.96 -3.89
CA GLU A 140 2.59 -7.87 -2.92
C GLU A 140 2.95 -6.56 -3.62
N LEU A 141 2.35 -5.45 -3.18
CA LEU A 141 2.77 -4.11 -3.59
C LEU A 141 3.95 -3.67 -2.72
N ASP A 142 5.08 -3.44 -3.33
CA ASP A 142 6.27 -2.93 -2.70
C ASP A 142 6.60 -1.50 -3.16
N LYS A 143 7.24 -0.70 -2.28
CA LYS A 143 7.58 0.71 -2.51
C LYS A 143 9.08 1.01 -2.45
N ASP A 144 9.89 0.10 -1.88
CA ASP A 144 11.29 0.37 -1.54
C ASP A 144 12.30 -0.63 -2.15
N ILE A 145 11.86 -1.69 -2.82
CA ILE A 145 12.75 -2.57 -3.57
C ILE A 145 13.42 -1.82 -4.72
N LEU A 146 12.67 -1.01 -5.49
CA LEU A 146 13.22 -0.21 -6.60
C LEU A 146 14.10 0.95 -6.12
N CYS A 147 13.86 1.45 -4.91
CA CYS A 147 14.59 2.58 -4.34
C CYS A 147 14.74 2.36 -2.84
N LYS A 148 15.89 1.76 -2.43
CA LYS A 148 16.16 1.40 -1.03
C LYS A 148 15.92 2.57 -0.08
N GLY A 149 15.14 2.33 0.98
CA GLY A 149 14.80 3.33 1.99
C GLY A 149 13.68 4.30 1.62
N ASN A 150 13.06 4.16 0.44
CA ASN A 150 11.91 4.97 0.06
C ASN A 150 10.73 4.75 1.00
N LYS A 151 10.07 5.85 1.38
CA LYS A 151 8.90 5.86 2.28
C LYS A 151 7.59 6.26 1.57
N ILE A 152 7.64 6.57 0.28
CA ILE A 152 6.49 7.09 -0.46
C ILE A 152 5.95 6.04 -1.42
N TYR A 153 4.69 5.66 -1.29
CA TYR A 153 3.98 4.91 -2.31
C TYR A 153 3.64 5.83 -3.47
N SER A 154 4.32 5.65 -4.59
CA SER A 154 4.15 6.48 -5.78
C SER A 154 4.16 5.63 -7.05
N ARG A 155 3.66 6.22 -8.14
CA ARG A 155 3.56 5.60 -9.45
C ARG A 155 4.89 5.02 -9.96
N ASP A 156 5.97 5.75 -9.73
CA ASP A 156 7.29 5.39 -10.28
C ASP A 156 8.10 4.47 -9.37
N LYS A 157 7.83 4.50 -8.06
CA LYS A 157 8.61 3.75 -7.05
C LYS A 157 7.95 2.45 -6.61
N CYS A 158 6.64 2.29 -6.89
CA CYS A 158 5.93 1.06 -6.56
C CYS A 158 6.08 0.01 -7.66
N ILE A 159 6.14 -1.24 -7.22
CA ILE A 159 6.13 -2.41 -8.10
C ILE A 159 5.38 -3.56 -7.42
N PHE A 160 4.69 -4.39 -8.21
CA PHE A 160 4.17 -5.66 -7.70
C PHE A 160 5.25 -6.72 -7.78
N VAL A 161 5.40 -7.49 -6.70
CA VAL A 161 6.41 -8.55 -6.61
C VAL A 161 5.81 -9.80 -5.98
N PRO A 162 6.26 -11.01 -6.35
CA PRO A 162 5.97 -12.22 -5.61
C PRO A 162 6.36 -12.07 -4.13
N GLN A 163 5.53 -12.60 -3.22
CA GLN A 163 5.79 -12.55 -1.77
C GLN A 163 7.17 -13.12 -1.42
N ARG A 164 7.65 -14.11 -2.16
CA ARG A 164 8.98 -14.67 -2.00
C ARG A 164 10.07 -13.62 -2.17
N ILE A 165 10.00 -12.80 -3.25
CA ILE A 165 10.94 -11.69 -3.47
C ILE A 165 10.80 -10.68 -2.34
N ASN A 166 9.58 -10.24 -2.02
CA ASN A 166 9.35 -9.27 -0.94
C ASN A 166 9.96 -9.73 0.39
N SER A 167 9.86 -11.02 0.71
CA SER A 167 10.38 -11.60 1.95
C SER A 167 11.90 -11.51 2.10
N LEU A 168 12.65 -11.37 1.00
CA LEU A 168 14.11 -11.21 1.03
C LEU A 168 14.53 -9.88 1.67
N PHE A 169 13.68 -8.84 1.60
CA PHE A 169 13.98 -7.49 2.06
C PHE A 169 13.39 -7.16 3.43
N VAL A 170 12.68 -8.11 4.06
CA VAL A 170 12.13 -7.92 5.41
C VAL A 170 13.26 -7.96 6.45
N LYS A 171 13.49 -6.82 7.12
CA LYS A 171 14.63 -6.62 8.04
C LYS A 171 14.43 -7.20 9.45
N ARG A 172 13.17 -7.33 9.92
CA ARG A 172 12.80 -7.85 11.26
C ARG A 172 13.61 -7.25 12.42
N SER A 173 13.82 -5.95 12.40
CA SER A 173 14.59 -5.25 13.43
C SER A 173 14.04 -5.47 14.84
N ASN A 174 12.73 -5.56 15.01
CA ASN A 174 12.08 -5.78 16.30
C ASN A 174 12.39 -7.16 16.90
N ASP A 175 12.65 -8.18 16.06
CA ASP A 175 12.92 -9.56 16.50
C ASP A 175 14.41 -9.81 16.81
N ARG A 176 15.31 -8.90 16.39
CA ARG A 176 16.76 -9.06 16.47
C ARG A 176 17.39 -8.42 17.70
N GLY A 177 16.70 -7.47 18.32
CA GLY A 177 17.31 -6.64 19.35
C GLY A 177 18.46 -5.78 18.79
N LYS A 178 19.63 -5.80 19.47
CA LYS A 178 20.81 -5.02 19.09
C LYS A 178 21.73 -5.73 18.08
N ASP A 179 21.47 -6.99 17.76
CA ASP A 179 22.30 -7.74 16.83
C ASP A 179 22.14 -7.23 15.39
N PRO A 180 23.24 -7.20 14.59
CA PRO A 180 23.14 -6.89 13.17
C PRO A 180 22.33 -7.94 12.41
N ILE A 181 21.89 -7.58 11.18
CA ILE A 181 21.09 -8.48 10.37
C ILE A 181 21.83 -9.80 10.09
N GLY A 182 21.10 -10.93 10.29
CA GLY A 182 21.62 -12.27 10.00
C GLY A 182 22.61 -12.83 11.01
N MET A 183 22.90 -12.11 12.08
CA MET A 183 23.84 -12.53 13.12
C MET A 183 23.16 -12.62 14.49
N SER A 184 23.74 -13.41 15.37
CA SER A 184 23.40 -13.46 16.81
C SER A 184 24.64 -13.79 17.62
N GLN A 185 24.87 -13.05 18.71
CA GLN A 185 26.00 -13.33 19.59
C GLN A 185 25.70 -14.54 20.49
N ASN A 186 26.66 -15.42 20.66
CA ASN A 186 26.60 -16.53 21.62
C ASN A 186 27.16 -16.14 22.99
N SER A 187 27.08 -17.05 23.98
CA SER A 187 27.60 -16.82 25.37
C SER A 187 29.07 -16.58 25.43
N GLU A 188 29.85 -16.99 24.44
CA GLU A 188 31.31 -16.81 24.36
C GLU A 188 31.71 -15.50 23.67
N GLY A 189 30.72 -14.68 23.24
CA GLY A 189 30.96 -13.42 22.55
C GLY A 189 31.14 -13.56 21.02
N ASN A 190 31.13 -14.79 20.49
CA ASN A 190 31.26 -15.04 19.06
C ASN A 190 29.93 -14.82 18.30
N TYR A 191 30.03 -14.50 17.03
CA TYR A 191 28.88 -14.21 16.15
C TYR A 191 28.51 -15.43 15.32
N ARG A 192 27.31 -15.97 15.58
CA ARG A 192 26.68 -17.01 14.75
C ARG A 192 25.95 -16.39 13.56
N VAL A 193 26.29 -16.80 12.35
CA VAL A 193 25.75 -16.27 11.09
C VAL A 193 24.74 -17.22 10.48
N ARG A 194 23.57 -16.70 10.11
CA ARG A 194 22.51 -17.44 9.43
C ARG A 194 21.84 -16.57 8.39
N CYS A 195 21.50 -17.16 7.22
CA CYS A 195 20.77 -16.48 6.16
C CYS A 195 19.64 -17.36 5.64
N ARG A 196 18.48 -16.76 5.32
CA ARG A 196 17.40 -17.46 4.61
C ARG A 196 17.70 -17.48 3.12
N ASP A 197 17.42 -18.62 2.47
CA ASP A 197 17.68 -18.85 1.03
C ASP A 197 16.57 -18.34 0.10
N GLY A 198 15.56 -17.66 0.64
CA GLY A 198 14.38 -17.25 -0.13
C GLY A 198 13.37 -18.36 -0.40
N TYR A 199 13.68 -19.62 -0.04
CA TYR A 199 12.78 -20.78 -0.15
C TYR A 199 12.25 -21.24 1.22
N GLY A 200 12.51 -20.49 2.28
CA GLY A 200 12.08 -20.76 3.65
C GLY A 200 13.12 -21.45 4.51
N LYS A 201 14.17 -22.05 3.93
CA LYS A 201 15.27 -22.68 4.66
C LYS A 201 16.21 -21.60 5.21
N ARG A 202 16.71 -21.85 6.44
CA ARG A 202 17.72 -21.01 7.06
C ARG A 202 19.07 -21.72 6.99
N ASN A 203 19.97 -21.21 6.18
CA ASN A 203 21.33 -21.72 6.04
C ASN A 203 22.20 -21.22 7.19
N TYR A 204 22.97 -22.13 7.79
CA TYR A 204 24.01 -21.81 8.75
C TYR A 204 25.31 -21.52 8.00
N LEU A 205 25.94 -20.36 8.31
CA LEU A 205 27.12 -19.87 7.58
C LEU A 205 28.39 -19.84 8.43
N GLY A 206 28.31 -20.27 9.70
CA GLY A 206 29.46 -20.38 10.60
C GLY A 206 29.34 -19.55 11.86
N ILE A 207 30.46 -19.59 12.67
CA ILE A 207 30.69 -18.77 13.86
C ILE A 207 32.01 -18.03 13.66
N TYR A 208 32.02 -16.74 14.02
CA TYR A 208 33.13 -15.83 13.81
C TYR A 208 33.40 -15.05 15.12
N SER A 209 34.66 -14.80 15.44
CA SER A 209 35.04 -13.98 16.57
C SER A 209 34.92 -12.47 16.30
N SER A 210 35.03 -12.06 15.02
CA SER A 210 34.90 -10.68 14.58
C SER A 210 33.49 -10.43 14.05
N LYS A 211 32.88 -9.30 14.45
CA LYS A 211 31.59 -8.82 13.94
C LYS A 211 31.64 -8.48 12.46
N GLU A 212 32.76 -7.91 12.04
CA GLU A 212 33.05 -7.49 10.68
C GLU A 212 33.11 -8.68 9.73
N ASP A 213 33.81 -9.75 10.11
CA ASP A 213 33.94 -10.99 9.33
C ASP A 213 32.59 -11.71 9.27
N ALA A 214 31.88 -11.80 10.38
CA ALA A 214 30.52 -12.36 10.41
C ALA A 214 29.58 -11.62 9.47
N PHE A 215 29.62 -10.29 9.48
CA PHE A 215 28.78 -9.49 8.58
C PHE A 215 29.18 -9.63 7.12
N ARG A 216 30.49 -9.65 6.81
CA ARG A 216 30.97 -9.85 5.43
C ARG A 216 30.43 -11.14 4.83
N VAL A 217 30.54 -12.27 5.56
CA VAL A 217 30.01 -13.56 5.12
C VAL A 217 28.49 -13.54 4.93
N TYR A 218 27.74 -12.91 5.85
CA TYR A 218 26.31 -12.74 5.70
C TYR A 218 25.95 -11.92 4.45
N LYS A 219 26.61 -10.78 4.27
CA LYS A 219 26.38 -9.84 3.17
C LYS A 219 26.60 -10.52 1.82
N GLU A 220 27.77 -11.14 1.63
CA GLU A 220 28.12 -11.84 0.40
C GLU A 220 27.10 -12.94 0.05
N HIS A 221 26.73 -13.75 1.05
CA HIS A 221 25.75 -14.80 0.86
C HIS A 221 24.37 -14.24 0.55
N LYS A 222 23.92 -13.20 1.27
CA LYS A 222 22.60 -12.58 1.07
C LYS A 222 22.47 -11.90 -0.29
N GLU A 223 23.49 -11.14 -0.72
CA GLU A 223 23.50 -10.49 -2.02
C GLU A 223 23.51 -11.51 -3.17
N ARG A 224 24.21 -12.64 -3.01
CA ARG A 224 24.15 -13.77 -3.94
C ARG A 224 22.75 -14.37 -4.04
N ILE A 225 22.10 -14.68 -2.90
CA ILE A 225 20.73 -15.21 -2.87
C ILE A 225 19.73 -14.26 -3.53
N ILE A 226 19.87 -12.96 -3.32
CA ILE A 226 19.00 -11.96 -3.95
C ILE A 226 19.09 -12.08 -5.48
N LYS A 227 20.29 -12.22 -6.04
CA LYS A 227 20.50 -12.38 -7.50
C LYS A 227 19.98 -13.72 -8.00
N GLU A 228 20.30 -14.82 -7.33
CA GLU A 228 19.81 -16.17 -7.69
C GLU A 228 18.28 -16.23 -7.69
N VAL A 229 17.64 -15.59 -6.72
CA VAL A 229 16.18 -15.57 -6.65
C VAL A 229 15.59 -14.80 -7.82
N ILE A 230 16.05 -13.58 -8.13
CA ILE A 230 15.47 -12.83 -9.24
C ILE A 230 15.70 -13.51 -10.57
N ASP A 231 16.87 -14.10 -10.80
CA ASP A 231 17.16 -14.85 -12.03
C ASP A 231 16.22 -16.05 -12.20
N SER A 232 15.77 -16.69 -11.11
CA SER A 232 14.76 -17.77 -11.16
C SER A 232 13.36 -17.32 -11.63
N TYR A 233 13.15 -16.01 -11.77
CA TYR A 233 11.88 -15.42 -12.28
C TYR A 233 12.00 -14.95 -13.74
N GLU A 234 13.13 -15.19 -14.40
CA GLU A 234 13.25 -14.93 -15.83
C GLU A 234 12.15 -15.68 -16.60
N GLY A 235 11.48 -14.98 -17.50
CA GLY A 235 10.32 -15.51 -18.24
C GLY A 235 9.03 -15.71 -17.44
N LYS A 236 9.04 -15.49 -16.10
CA LYS A 236 7.84 -15.57 -15.24
C LYS A 236 7.26 -14.22 -14.91
N ILE A 237 8.11 -13.21 -14.76
CA ILE A 237 7.71 -11.82 -14.55
C ILE A 237 7.74 -11.13 -15.92
N PRO A 238 6.65 -10.46 -16.35
CA PRO A 238 6.61 -9.80 -17.65
C PRO A 238 7.50 -8.56 -17.72
N GLU A 239 7.97 -8.22 -18.93
CA GLU A 239 8.62 -6.94 -19.15
C GLU A 239 7.61 -5.78 -19.15
N PRO A 240 8.01 -4.57 -18.73
CA PRO A 240 9.35 -4.18 -18.27
C PRO A 240 9.58 -4.41 -16.75
N HIS A 241 8.66 -5.11 -16.04
CA HIS A 241 8.75 -5.31 -14.59
C HIS A 241 9.97 -6.16 -14.21
N TYR A 242 10.26 -7.20 -14.99
CA TYR A 242 11.40 -8.07 -14.73
C TYR A 242 12.74 -7.29 -14.82
N SER A 243 12.98 -6.57 -15.91
CA SER A 243 14.21 -5.80 -16.10
C SER A 243 14.41 -4.76 -15.01
N ARG A 244 13.37 -4.00 -14.64
CA ARG A 244 13.45 -3.01 -13.57
C ARG A 244 13.76 -3.64 -12.20
N LEU A 245 13.08 -4.74 -11.90
CA LEU A 245 13.27 -5.45 -10.64
C LEU A 245 14.64 -6.11 -10.57
N ARG A 246 15.10 -6.74 -11.66
CA ARG A 246 16.40 -7.35 -11.76
C ARG A 246 17.51 -6.33 -11.55
N GLU A 247 17.45 -5.18 -12.22
CA GLU A 247 18.40 -4.09 -12.04
C GLU A 247 18.49 -3.65 -10.58
N ALA A 248 17.33 -3.39 -9.93
CA ALA A 248 17.27 -2.97 -8.54
C ALA A 248 17.87 -4.04 -7.59
N MET A 249 17.54 -5.32 -7.80
CA MET A 249 17.99 -6.42 -6.96
C MET A 249 19.49 -6.73 -7.16
N TYR A 250 20.03 -6.58 -8.36
CA TYR A 250 21.45 -6.74 -8.63
C TYR A 250 22.32 -5.63 -8.02
N ASN A 251 21.76 -4.42 -7.95
CA ASN A 251 22.41 -3.26 -7.34
C ASN A 251 22.19 -3.16 -5.83
N TYR A 252 21.32 -4.01 -5.26
CA TYR A 252 21.01 -3.97 -3.83
C TYR A 252 22.25 -4.30 -3.00
N LYS A 253 22.57 -3.42 -2.03
CA LYS A 253 23.65 -3.62 -1.08
C LYS A 253 23.07 -3.83 0.32
N VAL A 254 23.49 -4.92 0.94
CA VAL A 254 23.17 -5.21 2.35
C VAL A 254 24.05 -4.35 3.23
N GLU A 255 23.46 -3.69 4.22
CA GLU A 255 24.15 -2.88 5.20
C GLU A 255 23.98 -3.48 6.60
N MET A 256 24.97 -3.25 7.48
CA MET A 256 24.99 -3.85 8.82
C MET A 256 23.76 -3.43 9.66
N ASN A 257 23.25 -2.25 9.40
CA ASN A 257 22.13 -1.65 10.12
C ASN A 257 20.77 -1.86 9.42
N ASP A 258 20.75 -2.68 8.38
CA ASP A 258 19.50 -3.04 7.66
C ASP A 258 18.48 -3.71 8.56
#